data_c3cfece445b16a017a3b9b760e1ab7f9
#
_entry.id   c3cfece445b16a017a3b9b760e1ab7f9
#
_cell.length_a   1.000
_cell.length_b   1.000
_cell.length_c   1.000
_cell.angle_alpha   90.00
_cell.angle_beta   90.00
_cell.angle_gamma   90.00
#
_symmetry.space_group_name_H-M   'P 1'
#
loop_
_entity.id
_entity.type
_entity.pdbx_description
1 polymer ?
#
loop_
_entity_poly.entity_id
_entity_poly.type
_entity_poly.pdbx_seq_one_letter_code
_entity_poly.pdbx_strand_id
1 'polypeptide(L)'
;MFNKLQPFVQRLNRSVEYARLLYRDFRIYDVGSYALNRLTPRKGYSVQENVAYGLRARHRLDLFRTQKPREHRPLIVFVHGGAWMHGDKKDYRFIGEAFAKEGFDVAVINYHLAPEHIFPASIDDLSLALNYLNVHQLKYQISTEKVVLMGHSAGAFNVMSALYHPKPYEIQCRNQITAIIGLAGPYHFDYKGDPICADAFDQNRPYQEVMPYYFVESNTVKHYLLVAENDDVVGLSNAVDLDRRLKEKGNYSQLWTVPRIGHISMIGSVSSLFSRYFTTKQKIKQALEDALKH
;
A
#
# COMPACT_ATOMS: atom_id res chain seq x y z
N MET A 1 -42.85 -20.06 3.95
CA MET A 1 -42.09 -19.15 3.08
C MET A 1 -41.18 -18.18 3.83
N PHE A 2 -41.51 -17.80 5.06
CA PHE A 2 -40.75 -16.84 5.91
C PHE A 2 -39.39 -17.36 6.43
N ASN A 3 -39.20 -18.67 6.64
CA ASN A 3 -37.97 -19.20 7.24
C ASN A 3 -36.74 -19.28 6.28
N LYS A 4 -36.92 -19.14 4.98
CA LYS A 4 -35.81 -19.15 4.00
C LYS A 4 -35.18 -17.76 3.79
N LEU A 5 -35.85 -16.71 4.20
CA LEU A 5 -35.36 -15.32 4.08
C LEU A 5 -34.55 -14.86 5.29
N GLN A 6 -34.68 -15.51 6.45
CA GLN A 6 -33.94 -15.12 7.66
C GLN A 6 -32.39 -15.14 7.51
N PRO A 7 -31.78 -16.16 6.89
CA PRO A 7 -30.32 -16.15 6.72
C PRO A 7 -29.84 -15.06 5.78
N PHE A 8 -30.66 -14.72 4.77
CA PHE A 8 -30.35 -13.65 3.82
C PHE A 8 -30.46 -12.27 4.47
N VAL A 9 -31.50 -12.01 5.24
CA VAL A 9 -31.70 -10.76 6.00
C VAL A 9 -30.61 -10.59 7.08
N GLN A 10 -30.23 -11.68 7.77
CA GLN A 10 -29.13 -11.64 8.74
C GLN A 10 -27.79 -11.37 8.09
N ARG A 11 -27.51 -11.92 6.90
CA ARG A 11 -26.31 -11.61 6.11
C ARG A 11 -26.30 -10.14 5.65
N LEU A 12 -27.44 -9.66 5.14
CA LEU A 12 -27.58 -8.27 4.70
C LEU A 12 -27.37 -7.27 5.86
N ASN A 13 -27.98 -7.56 7.04
CA ASN A 13 -27.82 -6.72 8.22
C ASN A 13 -26.37 -6.71 8.75
N ARG A 14 -25.69 -7.87 8.77
CA ARG A 14 -24.25 -7.94 9.09
C ARG A 14 -23.40 -7.14 8.11
N SER A 15 -23.70 -7.23 6.80
CA SER A 15 -22.97 -6.49 5.78
C SER A 15 -23.16 -4.98 5.90
N VAL A 16 -24.38 -4.52 6.21
CA VAL A 16 -24.68 -3.09 6.43
C VAL A 16 -24.06 -2.58 7.73
N GLU A 17 -24.05 -3.39 8.77
CA GLU A 17 -23.46 -3.04 10.07
C GLU A 17 -21.93 -2.99 9.96
N TYR A 18 -21.33 -3.93 9.24
CA TYR A 18 -19.90 -3.96 8.89
C TYR A 18 -19.50 -2.77 8.02
N ALA A 19 -20.29 -2.44 6.98
CA ALA A 19 -20.06 -1.27 6.15
C ALA A 19 -20.16 0.05 6.94
N ARG A 20 -21.10 0.12 7.91
CA ARG A 20 -21.22 1.28 8.82
C ARG A 20 -20.04 1.40 9.78
N LEU A 21 -19.55 0.28 10.31
CA LEU A 21 -18.36 0.24 11.17
C LEU A 21 -17.14 0.70 10.40
N LEU A 22 -16.94 0.20 9.20
CA LEU A 22 -15.83 0.61 8.32
C LEU A 22 -15.91 2.09 7.93
N TYR A 23 -17.10 2.59 7.56
CA TYR A 23 -17.29 4.01 7.26
C TYR A 23 -16.99 4.88 8.47
N ARG A 24 -17.39 4.47 9.68
CA ARG A 24 -17.07 5.14 10.94
C ARG A 24 -15.57 5.09 11.22
N ASP A 25 -14.92 3.95 11.01
CA ASP A 25 -13.50 3.75 11.28
C ASP A 25 -12.63 4.50 10.26
N PHE A 26 -13.05 4.59 8.99
CA PHE A 26 -12.42 5.48 8.00
C PHE A 26 -12.52 6.96 8.40
N ARG A 27 -13.64 7.42 8.96
CA ARG A 27 -13.74 8.80 9.47
C ARG A 27 -12.89 9.05 10.71
N ILE A 28 -12.77 8.07 11.60
CA ILE A 28 -11.86 8.12 12.74
C ILE A 28 -10.41 8.13 12.24
N TYR A 29 -10.12 7.39 11.18
CA TYR A 29 -8.82 7.39 10.52
C TYR A 29 -8.46 8.78 9.97
N ASP A 30 -9.36 9.46 9.28
CA ASP A 30 -9.13 10.81 8.75
C ASP A 30 -8.79 11.81 9.87
N VAL A 31 -9.49 11.75 10.99
CA VAL A 31 -9.19 12.57 12.17
C VAL A 31 -7.86 12.19 12.80
N GLY A 32 -7.58 10.89 12.91
CA GLY A 32 -6.31 10.38 13.43
C GLY A 32 -5.12 10.77 12.56
N SER A 33 -5.23 10.63 11.24
CA SER A 33 -4.17 10.98 10.29
C SER A 33 -3.93 12.50 10.25
N TYR A 34 -4.98 13.31 10.35
CA TYR A 34 -4.86 14.76 10.48
C TYR A 34 -4.05 15.15 11.74
N ALA A 35 -4.38 14.56 12.88
CA ALA A 35 -3.67 14.82 14.13
C ALA A 35 -2.19 14.36 14.04
N LEU A 36 -1.93 13.17 13.48
CA LEU A 36 -0.58 12.66 13.25
C LEU A 36 0.22 13.58 12.35
N ASN A 37 -0.35 14.03 11.23
CA ASN A 37 0.31 14.91 10.28
C ASN A 37 0.63 16.29 10.88
N ARG A 38 -0.25 16.81 11.73
CA ARG A 38 -0.03 18.10 12.42
C ARG A 38 1.09 18.01 13.44
N LEU A 39 1.25 16.89 14.10
CA LEU A 39 2.29 16.61 15.09
C LEU A 39 3.60 16.11 14.45
N THR A 40 3.61 15.85 13.14
CA THR A 40 4.77 15.35 12.42
C THR A 40 5.89 16.41 12.38
N PRO A 41 7.09 16.11 12.92
CA PRO A 41 8.22 17.03 12.90
C PRO A 41 8.67 17.37 11.48
N ARG A 42 9.04 18.64 11.23
CA ARG A 42 9.43 19.13 9.90
C ARG A 42 10.95 19.29 9.70
N LYS A 43 11.77 18.64 10.55
CA LYS A 43 13.24 18.72 10.51
C LYS A 43 13.88 17.47 9.94
N GLY A 44 14.97 17.63 9.21
CA GLY A 44 15.80 16.52 8.70
C GLY A 44 15.43 16.02 7.30
N TYR A 45 14.46 16.67 6.64
CA TYR A 45 14.05 16.41 5.26
C TYR A 45 13.45 17.66 4.63
N SER A 46 13.34 17.68 3.30
CA SER A 46 12.55 18.66 2.55
C SER A 46 11.36 17.97 1.89
N VAL A 47 10.29 18.73 1.67
CA VAL A 47 9.08 18.21 0.99
C VAL A 47 8.77 19.06 -0.22
N GLN A 48 8.50 18.40 -1.34
CA GLN A 48 7.87 19.01 -2.50
C GLN A 48 6.47 18.42 -2.64
N GLU A 49 5.47 19.24 -2.31
CA GLU A 49 4.07 18.80 -2.30
C GLU A 49 3.44 18.96 -3.69
N ASN A 50 2.44 18.15 -3.97
CA ASN A 50 1.59 18.23 -5.17
C ASN A 50 2.37 18.17 -6.51
N VAL A 51 3.45 17.42 -6.56
CA VAL A 51 4.18 17.16 -7.80
C VAL A 51 3.24 16.42 -8.77
N ALA A 52 2.99 17.01 -9.94
CA ALA A 52 2.16 16.41 -10.97
C ALA A 52 2.97 15.36 -11.73
N TYR A 53 2.59 14.09 -11.63
CA TYR A 53 3.18 12.99 -12.39
C TYR A 53 2.38 12.63 -13.65
N GLY A 54 1.25 13.31 -13.88
CA GLY A 54 0.39 13.17 -15.06
C GLY A 54 -0.64 14.29 -15.12
N LEU A 55 -1.51 14.25 -16.13
CA LEU A 55 -2.41 15.34 -16.47
C LEU A 55 -3.69 15.39 -15.62
N ARG A 56 -4.11 14.26 -15.04
CA ARG A 56 -5.36 14.18 -14.29
C ARG A 56 -5.24 14.76 -12.88
N ALA A 57 -6.36 15.11 -12.27
CA ALA A 57 -6.41 15.77 -10.98
C ALA A 57 -5.70 14.97 -9.85
N ARG A 58 -5.88 13.64 -9.83
CA ARG A 58 -5.25 12.78 -8.83
C ARG A 58 -3.84 12.32 -9.19
N HIS A 59 -3.31 12.64 -10.37
CA HIS A 59 -1.91 12.39 -10.70
C HIS A 59 -0.99 13.34 -9.92
N ARG A 60 -0.98 13.22 -8.60
CA ARG A 60 -0.20 14.05 -7.66
C ARG A 60 0.54 13.16 -6.69
N LEU A 61 1.77 13.53 -6.38
CA LEU A 61 2.56 12.92 -5.32
C LEU A 61 3.19 13.99 -4.43
N ASP A 62 3.55 13.62 -3.21
CA ASP A 62 4.39 14.40 -2.32
C ASP A 62 5.74 13.72 -2.22
N LEU A 63 6.81 14.46 -2.50
CA LEU A 63 8.17 13.96 -2.50
C LEU A 63 8.93 14.47 -1.28
N PHE A 64 9.26 13.55 -0.38
CA PHE A 64 10.07 13.79 0.81
C PHE A 64 11.51 13.42 0.52
N ARG A 65 12.41 14.41 0.56
CA ARG A 65 13.84 14.18 0.32
C ARG A 65 14.61 14.25 1.63
N THR A 66 15.34 13.19 1.89
CA THR A 66 16.22 13.15 3.07
C THR A 66 17.36 14.14 2.95
N GLN A 67 17.74 14.75 4.08
CA GLN A 67 18.96 15.57 4.19
C GLN A 67 20.21 14.73 4.48
N LYS A 68 20.05 13.44 4.85
CA LYS A 68 21.13 12.49 5.14
C LYS A 68 20.91 11.21 4.37
N PRO A 69 21.13 11.20 3.04
CA PRO A 69 20.86 10.04 2.22
C PRO A 69 21.79 8.87 2.59
N ARG A 70 21.22 7.67 2.52
CA ARG A 70 21.97 6.41 2.52
C ARG A 70 22.75 6.26 1.21
N GLU A 71 23.67 5.32 1.19
CA GLU A 71 24.35 4.92 -0.04
C GLU A 71 23.32 4.56 -1.12
N HIS A 72 23.60 4.90 -2.38
CA HIS A 72 22.71 4.76 -3.55
C HIS A 72 21.37 5.52 -3.44
N ARG A 73 21.14 6.30 -2.39
CA ARG A 73 19.96 7.14 -2.20
C ARG A 73 18.64 6.42 -2.52
N PRO A 74 18.31 5.32 -1.81
CA PRO A 74 17.16 4.49 -2.14
C PRO A 74 15.84 5.26 -2.02
N LEU A 75 14.91 4.98 -2.96
CA LEU A 75 13.60 5.60 -3.04
C LEU A 75 12.52 4.63 -2.57
N ILE A 76 11.69 5.07 -1.63
CA ILE A 76 10.45 4.39 -1.26
C ILE A 76 9.30 5.05 -2.01
N VAL A 77 8.50 4.27 -2.74
CA VAL A 77 7.23 4.71 -3.32
C VAL A 77 6.11 4.12 -2.48
N PHE A 78 5.41 4.98 -1.74
CA PHE A 78 4.33 4.59 -0.86
C PHE A 78 2.96 4.80 -1.51
N VAL A 79 2.11 3.76 -1.46
CA VAL A 79 0.75 3.74 -1.98
C VAL A 79 -0.23 3.56 -0.82
N HIS A 80 -1.14 4.52 -0.67
CA HIS A 80 -2.10 4.53 0.43
C HIS A 80 -3.21 3.48 0.28
N GLY A 81 -3.86 3.13 1.40
CA GLY A 81 -5.08 2.34 1.46
C GLY A 81 -6.35 3.17 1.25
N GLY A 82 -7.49 2.56 1.55
CA GLY A 82 -8.80 3.19 1.47
C GLY A 82 -9.77 2.44 0.57
N ALA A 83 -9.64 1.10 0.49
CA ALA A 83 -10.52 0.21 -0.30
C ALA A 83 -10.67 0.65 -1.77
N TRP A 84 -9.66 1.30 -2.34
CA TRP A 84 -9.63 1.91 -3.69
C TRP A 84 -10.66 3.03 -3.90
N MET A 85 -11.50 3.34 -2.90
CA MET A 85 -12.58 4.35 -2.97
C MET A 85 -12.26 5.61 -2.18
N HIS A 86 -11.28 5.56 -1.29
CA HIS A 86 -10.94 6.66 -0.37
C HIS A 86 -9.43 6.85 -0.26
N GLY A 87 -9.03 7.90 0.48
CA GLY A 87 -7.64 8.19 0.80
C GLY A 87 -7.02 9.29 -0.07
N ASP A 88 -6.05 9.94 0.52
CA ASP A 88 -5.25 10.97 -0.15
C ASP A 88 -3.83 10.99 0.43
N LYS A 89 -2.82 11.24 -0.40
CA LYS A 89 -1.41 11.35 0.00
C LYS A 89 -1.17 12.30 1.16
N LYS A 90 -2.00 13.37 1.25
CA LYS A 90 -1.92 14.36 2.34
C LYS A 90 -2.11 13.75 3.72
N ASP A 91 -2.82 12.61 3.81
CA ASP A 91 -3.11 11.93 5.07
C ASP A 91 -1.93 11.09 5.58
N TYR A 92 -0.89 10.92 4.75
CA TYR A 92 0.26 10.05 5.01
C TYR A 92 1.61 10.79 5.10
N ARG A 93 1.58 12.10 5.43
CA ARG A 93 2.80 12.90 5.63
C ARG A 93 3.76 12.25 6.64
N PHE A 94 3.22 11.63 7.69
CA PHE A 94 3.99 10.95 8.71
C PHE A 94 4.79 9.75 8.18
N ILE A 95 4.35 9.10 7.09
CA ILE A 95 5.10 8.03 6.40
C ILE A 95 6.33 8.63 5.71
N GLY A 96 6.14 9.71 4.94
CA GLY A 96 7.24 10.42 4.30
C GLY A 96 8.30 10.86 5.32
N GLU A 97 7.86 11.47 6.42
CA GLU A 97 8.73 11.89 7.52
C GLU A 97 9.47 10.71 8.16
N ALA A 98 8.73 9.63 8.50
CA ALA A 98 9.28 8.51 9.23
C ALA A 98 10.48 7.86 8.53
N PHE A 99 10.46 7.78 7.20
CA PHE A 99 11.53 7.15 6.43
C PHE A 99 12.52 8.15 5.82
N ALA A 100 12.12 9.40 5.56
CA ALA A 100 13.08 10.43 5.17
C ALA A 100 14.13 10.69 6.27
N LYS A 101 13.74 10.62 7.54
CA LYS A 101 14.67 10.68 8.68
C LYS A 101 15.60 9.47 8.80
N GLU A 102 15.23 8.34 8.23
CA GLU A 102 16.04 7.13 8.19
C GLU A 102 16.98 7.08 6.97
N GLY A 103 17.00 8.15 6.16
CA GLY A 103 17.92 8.31 5.03
C GLY A 103 17.37 7.85 3.68
N PHE A 104 16.06 7.64 3.55
CA PHE A 104 15.37 7.32 2.29
C PHE A 104 14.74 8.57 1.68
N ASP A 105 14.72 8.67 0.36
CA ASP A 105 13.73 9.52 -0.29
C ASP A 105 12.39 8.79 -0.35
N VAL A 106 11.27 9.51 -0.20
CA VAL A 106 9.94 8.90 -0.15
C VAL A 106 8.98 9.66 -1.05
N ALA A 107 8.38 8.96 -2.01
CA ALA A 107 7.27 9.47 -2.80
C ALA A 107 5.95 8.88 -2.27
N VAL A 108 5.07 9.72 -1.77
CA VAL A 108 3.71 9.33 -1.37
C VAL A 108 2.76 9.71 -2.50
N ILE A 109 2.16 8.73 -3.17
CA ILE A 109 1.37 8.97 -4.37
C ILE A 109 -0.13 8.93 -4.11
N ASN A 110 -0.88 9.75 -4.85
CA ASN A 110 -2.30 9.54 -5.09
C ASN A 110 -2.49 8.66 -6.32
N TYR A 111 -3.62 7.98 -6.40
CA TYR A 111 -4.11 7.26 -7.56
C TYR A 111 -5.61 7.51 -7.72
N HIS A 112 -6.20 7.23 -8.90
CA HIS A 112 -7.62 7.42 -9.14
C HIS A 112 -8.44 6.38 -8.38
N LEU A 113 -9.58 6.83 -7.87
CA LEU A 113 -10.46 6.08 -6.99
C LEU A 113 -11.70 5.59 -7.73
N ALA A 114 -12.22 4.47 -7.29
CA ALA A 114 -13.54 3.97 -7.67
C ALA A 114 -14.65 4.83 -7.00
N PRO A 115 -15.87 4.78 -7.53
CA PRO A 115 -16.32 3.97 -8.68
C PRO A 115 -15.97 4.56 -10.06
N GLU A 116 -15.51 5.81 -10.16
CA GLU A 116 -15.21 6.46 -11.44
C GLU A 116 -14.04 5.80 -12.18
N HIS A 117 -13.11 5.22 -11.42
CA HIS A 117 -11.92 4.57 -11.95
C HIS A 117 -11.67 3.23 -11.24
N ILE A 118 -12.32 2.18 -11.76
CA ILE A 118 -12.17 0.81 -11.23
C ILE A 118 -10.81 0.19 -11.60
N PHE A 119 -10.47 -0.93 -10.97
CA PHE A 119 -9.30 -1.72 -11.31
C PHE A 119 -9.26 -2.03 -12.83
N PRO A 120 -8.11 -1.85 -13.53
CA PRO A 120 -6.77 -1.64 -12.99
C PRO A 120 -6.27 -0.17 -12.97
N ALA A 121 -7.14 0.84 -12.98
CA ALA A 121 -6.75 2.24 -13.07
C ALA A 121 -5.72 2.67 -12.00
N SER A 122 -5.82 2.15 -10.79
CA SER A 122 -4.85 2.44 -9.71
C SER A 122 -3.43 1.90 -10.02
N ILE A 123 -3.34 0.81 -10.80
CA ILE A 123 -2.06 0.24 -11.21
C ILE A 123 -1.48 1.02 -12.39
N ASP A 124 -2.34 1.46 -13.33
CA ASP A 124 -1.96 2.36 -14.42
C ASP A 124 -1.32 3.64 -13.86
N ASP A 125 -1.94 4.23 -12.83
CA ASP A 125 -1.44 5.44 -12.17
C ASP A 125 -0.12 5.21 -11.43
N LEU A 126 0.04 4.08 -10.74
CA LEU A 126 1.29 3.71 -10.07
C LEU A 126 2.43 3.54 -11.09
N SER A 127 2.17 2.85 -12.21
CA SER A 127 3.13 2.69 -13.30
C SER A 127 3.56 4.05 -13.88
N LEU A 128 2.59 4.94 -14.11
CA LEU A 128 2.86 6.30 -14.57
C LEU A 128 3.70 7.10 -13.57
N ALA A 129 3.41 7.00 -12.27
CA ALA A 129 4.17 7.69 -11.22
C ALA A 129 5.62 7.19 -11.14
N LEU A 130 5.84 5.87 -11.24
CA LEU A 130 7.17 5.26 -11.26
C LEU A 130 8.00 5.75 -12.44
N ASN A 131 7.42 5.75 -13.65
CA ASN A 131 8.07 6.24 -14.86
C ASN A 131 8.37 7.74 -14.78
N TYR A 132 7.46 8.53 -14.24
CA TYR A 132 7.67 9.95 -14.03
C TYR A 132 8.85 10.22 -13.07
N LEU A 133 8.92 9.51 -11.95
CA LEU A 133 10.04 9.64 -11.00
C LEU A 133 11.35 9.22 -11.64
N ASN A 134 11.36 8.13 -12.43
CA ASN A 134 12.55 7.65 -13.14
C ASN A 134 13.08 8.66 -14.16
N VAL A 135 12.21 9.26 -14.96
CA VAL A 135 12.62 10.26 -15.97
C VAL A 135 13.10 11.56 -15.33
N HIS A 136 12.56 11.94 -14.17
CA HIS A 136 12.81 13.24 -13.55
C HIS A 136 13.76 13.19 -12.36
N GLN A 137 14.60 12.14 -12.24
CA GLN A 137 15.54 11.97 -11.13
C GLN A 137 16.42 13.19 -10.88
N LEU A 138 17.03 13.75 -11.94
CA LEU A 138 17.91 14.90 -11.85
C LEU A 138 17.15 16.14 -11.37
N LYS A 139 15.96 16.39 -11.90
CA LYS A 139 15.10 17.52 -11.50
C LYS A 139 14.78 17.51 -10.01
N TYR A 140 14.50 16.35 -9.47
CA TYR A 140 14.09 16.17 -8.07
C TYR A 140 15.25 15.77 -7.16
N GLN A 141 16.45 15.57 -7.70
CA GLN A 141 17.64 15.15 -6.94
C GLN A 141 17.37 13.86 -6.14
N ILE A 142 16.73 12.90 -6.77
CA ILE A 142 16.46 11.55 -6.24
C ILE A 142 17.21 10.50 -7.09
N SER A 143 17.22 9.25 -6.65
CA SER A 143 17.72 8.12 -7.43
C SER A 143 16.63 7.03 -7.53
N THR A 144 16.55 6.38 -8.67
CA THR A 144 15.75 5.17 -8.88
C THR A 144 16.62 3.92 -9.08
N GLU A 145 17.90 3.97 -8.70
CA GLU A 145 18.80 2.80 -8.74
C GLU A 145 18.37 1.68 -7.79
N LYS A 146 17.76 2.05 -6.66
CA LYS A 146 17.17 1.12 -5.68
C LYS A 146 15.79 1.64 -5.28
N VAL A 147 14.75 0.95 -5.73
CA VAL A 147 13.34 1.31 -5.46
C VAL A 147 12.70 0.28 -4.55
N VAL A 148 12.03 0.73 -3.52
CA VAL A 148 11.17 -0.10 -2.68
C VAL A 148 9.72 0.35 -2.86
N LEU A 149 8.85 -0.56 -3.26
CA LEU A 149 7.42 -0.31 -3.31
C LEU A 149 6.82 -0.67 -1.94
N MET A 150 6.10 0.26 -1.33
CA MET A 150 5.44 0.04 -0.05
C MET A 150 3.97 0.42 -0.16
N GLY A 151 3.08 -0.42 0.34
CA GLY A 151 1.65 -0.12 0.34
C GLY A 151 0.94 -0.61 1.59
N HIS A 152 -0.18 0.05 1.92
CA HIS A 152 -1.06 -0.36 3.01
C HIS A 152 -2.43 -0.73 2.46
N SER A 153 -3.02 -1.85 2.91
CA SER A 153 -4.37 -2.29 2.52
C SER A 153 -4.51 -2.35 0.99
N ALA A 154 -5.46 -1.64 0.39
CA ALA A 154 -5.60 -1.51 -1.07
C ALA A 154 -4.29 -1.07 -1.77
N GLY A 155 -3.48 -0.23 -1.12
CA GLY A 155 -2.17 0.17 -1.64
C GLY A 155 -1.17 -0.99 -1.68
N ALA A 156 -1.24 -1.92 -0.74
CA ALA A 156 -0.41 -3.12 -0.73
C ALA A 156 -0.77 -4.07 -1.89
N PHE A 157 -2.07 -4.21 -2.18
CA PHE A 157 -2.53 -4.87 -3.40
C PHE A 157 -1.99 -4.20 -4.66
N ASN A 158 -2.07 -2.86 -4.72
CA ASN A 158 -1.62 -2.10 -5.90
C ASN A 158 -0.14 -2.32 -6.19
N VAL A 159 0.74 -2.25 -5.20
CA VAL A 159 2.18 -2.48 -5.40
C VAL A 159 2.51 -3.92 -5.80
N MET A 160 1.76 -4.89 -5.28
CA MET A 160 1.91 -6.29 -5.67
C MET A 160 1.42 -6.52 -7.10
N SER A 161 0.28 -5.94 -7.47
CA SER A 161 -0.29 -6.03 -8.81
C SER A 161 0.57 -5.31 -9.85
N ALA A 162 1.25 -4.22 -9.51
CA ALA A 162 2.17 -3.55 -10.44
C ALA A 162 3.33 -4.46 -10.87
N LEU A 163 3.77 -5.38 -9.99
CA LEU A 163 4.79 -6.36 -10.33
C LEU A 163 4.22 -7.59 -11.05
N TYR A 164 3.03 -8.06 -10.68
CA TYR A 164 2.51 -9.37 -11.08
C TYR A 164 1.27 -9.34 -11.98
N HIS A 165 0.64 -8.18 -12.21
CA HIS A 165 -0.54 -8.15 -13.07
C HIS A 165 -0.18 -8.54 -14.52
N PRO A 166 -1.01 -9.34 -15.22
CA PRO A 166 -0.73 -9.84 -16.57
C PRO A 166 -0.70 -8.74 -17.65
N LYS A 167 -1.31 -7.57 -17.40
CA LYS A 167 -1.11 -6.42 -18.27
C LYS A 167 0.36 -6.03 -18.22
N PRO A 168 1.05 -5.99 -19.37
CA PRO A 168 2.47 -5.66 -19.41
C PRO A 168 2.66 -4.17 -19.11
N TYR A 169 2.86 -3.84 -17.85
CA TYR A 169 3.21 -2.48 -17.46
C TYR A 169 4.67 -2.20 -17.81
N GLU A 170 4.88 -1.19 -18.63
CA GLU A 170 6.22 -0.68 -18.95
C GLU A 170 6.72 0.19 -17.78
N ILE A 171 7.21 -0.45 -16.73
CA ILE A 171 7.87 0.24 -15.61
C ILE A 171 9.35 0.31 -15.92
N GLN A 172 9.85 1.49 -16.32
CA GLN A 172 11.23 1.70 -16.74
C GLN A 172 12.26 1.31 -15.68
N CYS A 173 11.96 1.55 -14.40
CA CYS A 173 12.81 1.16 -13.27
C CYS A 173 12.42 -0.22 -12.68
N ARG A 174 11.81 -1.12 -13.45
CA ARG A 174 11.35 -2.42 -12.96
C ARG A 174 12.50 -3.27 -12.38
N ASN A 175 13.64 -3.28 -13.05
CA ASN A 175 14.80 -4.05 -12.62
C ASN A 175 15.52 -3.44 -11.40
N GLN A 176 15.20 -2.22 -11.03
CA GLN A 176 15.69 -1.51 -9.86
C GLN A 176 14.77 -1.67 -8.63
N ILE A 177 13.59 -2.30 -8.81
CA ILE A 177 12.73 -2.65 -7.68
C ILE A 177 13.41 -3.75 -6.88
N THR A 178 13.88 -3.41 -5.68
CA THR A 178 14.59 -4.34 -4.78
C THR A 178 13.67 -5.06 -3.84
N ALA A 179 12.56 -4.42 -3.44
CA ALA A 179 11.59 -5.03 -2.54
C ALA A 179 10.16 -4.49 -2.72
N ILE A 180 9.21 -5.31 -2.29
CA ILE A 180 7.83 -4.92 -2.00
C ILE A 180 7.56 -5.14 -0.52
N ILE A 181 7.04 -4.11 0.17
CA ILE A 181 6.60 -4.16 1.56
C ILE A 181 5.09 -3.95 1.58
N GLY A 182 4.34 -5.01 1.81
CA GLY A 182 2.88 -4.99 1.89
C GLY A 182 2.41 -5.00 3.34
N LEU A 183 1.66 -3.96 3.73
CA LEU A 183 1.11 -3.80 5.06
C LEU A 183 -0.39 -4.12 5.02
N ALA A 184 -0.83 -5.22 5.66
CA ALA A 184 -2.23 -5.63 5.73
C ALA A 184 -2.95 -5.67 4.37
N GLY A 185 -2.32 -6.27 3.36
CA GLY A 185 -2.81 -6.26 1.98
C GLY A 185 -3.76 -7.40 1.64
N PRO A 186 -4.83 -7.13 0.87
CA PRO A 186 -5.76 -8.12 0.36
C PRO A 186 -5.28 -8.67 -0.99
N TYR A 187 -4.61 -9.82 -1.00
CA TYR A 187 -3.95 -10.36 -2.19
C TYR A 187 -4.67 -11.55 -2.84
N HIS A 188 -5.56 -12.19 -2.09
CA HIS A 188 -6.26 -13.41 -2.48
C HIS A 188 -7.63 -13.50 -1.81
N PHE A 189 -8.65 -12.94 -2.45
CA PHE A 189 -10.04 -12.97 -1.97
C PHE A 189 -11.03 -12.80 -3.12
N ASP A 190 -12.27 -13.22 -2.92
CA ASP A 190 -13.36 -12.93 -3.84
C ASP A 190 -14.03 -11.60 -3.47
N TYR A 191 -13.93 -10.62 -4.36
CA TYR A 191 -14.51 -9.31 -4.17
C TYR A 191 -15.98 -9.20 -4.55
N LYS A 192 -16.55 -10.26 -5.14
CA LYS A 192 -17.94 -10.23 -5.61
C LYS A 192 -18.90 -10.09 -4.44
N GLY A 193 -19.69 -9.01 -4.50
CA GLY A 193 -20.64 -8.69 -3.43
C GLY A 193 -20.01 -8.25 -2.11
N ASP A 194 -18.70 -7.99 -2.09
CA ASP A 194 -18.04 -7.43 -0.91
C ASP A 194 -18.50 -5.99 -0.68
N PRO A 195 -19.08 -5.65 0.47
CA PRO A 195 -19.67 -4.32 0.71
C PRO A 195 -18.63 -3.20 0.82
N ILE A 196 -17.33 -3.55 0.94
CA ILE A 196 -16.25 -2.59 1.13
C ILE A 196 -15.64 -2.18 -0.20
N CYS A 197 -15.51 -3.12 -1.13
CA CYS A 197 -14.70 -2.92 -2.33
C CYS A 197 -15.40 -3.37 -3.63
N ALA A 198 -16.67 -3.78 -3.58
CA ALA A 198 -17.37 -4.25 -4.78
C ALA A 198 -17.31 -3.22 -5.93
N ASP A 199 -17.48 -1.92 -5.61
CA ASP A 199 -17.46 -0.84 -6.60
C ASP A 199 -16.07 -0.56 -7.19
N ALA A 200 -15.02 -1.15 -6.63
CA ALA A 200 -13.65 -0.98 -7.13
C ALA A 200 -13.27 -1.96 -8.24
N PHE A 201 -14.10 -2.98 -8.48
CA PHE A 201 -13.81 -4.06 -9.41
C PHE A 201 -14.99 -4.35 -10.34
N ASP A 202 -14.70 -4.84 -11.55
CA ASP A 202 -15.72 -5.36 -12.45
C ASP A 202 -16.33 -6.64 -11.90
N GLN A 203 -17.59 -6.58 -11.49
CA GLN A 203 -18.32 -7.70 -10.88
C GLN A 203 -18.58 -8.89 -11.82
N ASN A 204 -18.43 -8.69 -13.13
CA ASN A 204 -18.55 -9.74 -14.14
C ASN A 204 -17.23 -10.53 -14.30
N ARG A 205 -16.13 -10.00 -13.80
CA ARG A 205 -14.80 -10.60 -13.91
C ARG A 205 -14.55 -11.57 -12.77
N PRO A 206 -14.04 -12.77 -13.02
CA PRO A 206 -13.65 -13.67 -11.93
C PRO A 206 -12.43 -13.08 -11.17
N TYR A 207 -12.45 -13.17 -9.85
CA TYR A 207 -11.37 -12.62 -9.01
C TYR A 207 -9.99 -13.24 -9.30
N GLN A 208 -9.98 -14.46 -9.84
CA GLN A 208 -8.76 -15.14 -10.30
C GLN A 208 -8.04 -14.38 -11.43
N GLU A 209 -8.75 -13.56 -12.20
CA GLU A 209 -8.18 -12.71 -13.25
C GLU A 209 -7.74 -11.33 -12.75
N VAL A 210 -7.88 -11.07 -11.43
CA VAL A 210 -7.64 -9.77 -10.80
C VAL A 210 -6.60 -9.87 -9.69
N MET A 211 -6.71 -10.89 -8.84
CA MET A 211 -5.86 -11.00 -7.65
C MET A 211 -4.41 -11.32 -7.99
N PRO A 212 -3.42 -10.57 -7.46
CA PRO A 212 -2.00 -10.77 -7.76
C PRO A 212 -1.49 -12.16 -7.40
N TYR A 213 -2.11 -12.84 -6.45
CA TYR A 213 -1.82 -14.23 -6.09
C TYR A 213 -1.71 -15.16 -7.29
N TYR A 214 -2.60 -15.01 -8.28
CA TYR A 214 -2.67 -15.91 -9.43
C TYR A 214 -1.59 -15.67 -10.48
N PHE A 215 -0.94 -14.51 -10.44
CA PHE A 215 0.04 -14.07 -11.44
C PHE A 215 1.47 -14.07 -10.92
N VAL A 216 1.70 -14.64 -9.73
CA VAL A 216 3.05 -14.73 -9.14
C VAL A 216 3.96 -15.58 -10.03
N GLU A 217 5.04 -14.95 -10.50
CA GLU A 217 6.13 -15.57 -11.25
C GLU A 217 7.46 -15.34 -10.52
N SER A 218 8.47 -16.14 -10.86
CA SER A 218 9.81 -16.02 -10.27
C SER A 218 10.49 -14.70 -10.66
N ASN A 219 11.09 -14.03 -9.68
CA ASN A 219 11.89 -12.81 -9.87
C ASN A 219 12.86 -12.61 -8.69
N THR A 220 13.66 -11.55 -8.73
CA THR A 220 14.68 -11.22 -7.73
C THR A 220 14.20 -10.25 -6.64
N VAL A 221 12.96 -9.76 -6.73
CA VAL A 221 12.40 -8.81 -5.76
C VAL A 221 12.15 -9.50 -4.42
N LYS A 222 12.56 -8.89 -3.32
CA LYS A 222 12.27 -9.40 -1.97
C LYS A 222 10.87 -8.96 -1.52
N HIS A 223 10.09 -9.87 -0.96
CA HIS A 223 8.72 -9.62 -0.52
C HIS A 223 8.63 -9.68 1.01
N TYR A 224 8.08 -8.63 1.61
CA TYR A 224 7.83 -8.55 3.04
C TYR A 224 6.36 -8.26 3.26
N LEU A 225 5.65 -9.23 3.84
CA LEU A 225 4.23 -9.17 4.12
C LEU A 225 4.04 -8.97 5.62
N LEU A 226 3.54 -7.82 6.03
CA LEU A 226 3.23 -7.51 7.41
C LEU A 226 1.73 -7.59 7.64
N VAL A 227 1.31 -8.38 8.61
CA VAL A 227 -0.10 -8.52 9.01
C VAL A 227 -0.31 -8.01 10.42
N ALA A 228 -1.46 -7.38 10.67
CA ALA A 228 -1.85 -6.97 12.01
C ALA A 228 -2.43 -8.19 12.77
N GLU A 229 -2.04 -8.36 14.04
CA GLU A 229 -2.53 -9.47 14.87
C GLU A 229 -4.06 -9.46 15.00
N ASN A 230 -4.65 -8.26 15.12
CA ASN A 230 -6.08 -8.06 15.30
C ASN A 230 -6.70 -7.39 14.05
N ASP A 231 -6.34 -7.87 12.85
CA ASP A 231 -6.92 -7.36 11.60
C ASP A 231 -8.32 -7.93 11.40
N ASP A 232 -9.33 -7.08 11.49
CA ASP A 232 -10.74 -7.38 11.30
C ASP A 232 -11.27 -6.99 9.91
N VAL A 233 -10.40 -6.41 9.07
CA VAL A 233 -10.72 -5.95 7.70
C VAL A 233 -10.17 -6.91 6.66
N VAL A 234 -8.88 -7.24 6.75
CA VAL A 234 -8.21 -8.14 5.80
C VAL A 234 -7.81 -9.44 6.50
N GLY A 235 -8.45 -10.52 6.11
CA GLY A 235 -8.17 -11.84 6.68
C GLY A 235 -6.72 -12.27 6.49
N LEU A 236 -6.13 -12.88 7.51
CA LEU A 236 -4.75 -13.38 7.54
C LEU A 236 -4.43 -14.31 6.35
N SER A 237 -5.42 -15.06 5.85
CA SER A 237 -5.29 -15.95 4.70
C SER A 237 -4.72 -15.26 3.46
N ASN A 238 -5.05 -13.98 3.24
CA ASN A 238 -4.53 -13.20 2.11
C ASN A 238 -3.00 -13.21 2.06
N ALA A 239 -2.37 -12.91 3.19
CA ALA A 239 -0.92 -12.85 3.27
C ALA A 239 -0.27 -14.24 3.35
N VAL A 240 -0.91 -15.20 4.06
CA VAL A 240 -0.44 -16.59 4.17
C VAL A 240 -0.43 -17.27 2.80
N ASP A 241 -1.50 -17.13 2.04
CA ASP A 241 -1.61 -17.72 0.70
C ASP A 241 -0.57 -17.11 -0.25
N LEU A 242 -0.43 -15.77 -0.22
CA LEU A 242 0.56 -15.10 -1.07
C LEU A 242 2.00 -15.48 -0.68
N ASP A 243 2.34 -15.53 0.61
CA ASP A 243 3.67 -15.93 1.08
C ASP A 243 4.02 -17.35 0.60
N ARG A 244 3.09 -18.29 0.76
CA ARG A 244 3.23 -19.65 0.26
C ARG A 244 3.45 -19.66 -1.26
N ARG A 245 2.61 -18.94 -2.01
CA ARG A 245 2.69 -18.87 -3.47
C ARG A 245 3.99 -18.26 -3.97
N LEU A 246 4.48 -17.21 -3.32
CA LEU A 246 5.78 -16.60 -3.62
C LEU A 246 6.92 -17.62 -3.44
N LYS A 247 6.94 -18.33 -2.33
CA LYS A 247 7.96 -19.38 -2.03
C LYS A 247 7.89 -20.56 -2.99
N GLU A 248 6.70 -21.03 -3.34
CA GLU A 248 6.48 -22.08 -4.36
C GLU A 248 7.08 -21.69 -5.73
N LYS A 249 7.07 -20.41 -6.05
CA LYS A 249 7.65 -19.86 -7.29
C LYS A 249 9.14 -19.50 -7.15
N GLY A 250 9.77 -19.82 -6.02
CA GLY A 250 11.18 -19.56 -5.78
C GLY A 250 11.52 -18.11 -5.39
N ASN A 251 10.51 -17.29 -5.07
CA ASN A 251 10.74 -15.92 -4.64
C ASN A 251 11.13 -15.85 -3.16
N TYR A 252 11.95 -14.85 -2.80
CA TYR A 252 12.16 -14.50 -1.40
C TYR A 252 10.89 -13.87 -0.82
N SER A 253 10.38 -14.43 0.28
CA SER A 253 9.22 -13.91 0.97
C SER A 253 9.33 -14.11 2.48
N GLN A 254 8.99 -13.06 3.23
CA GLN A 254 8.90 -13.04 4.69
C GLN A 254 7.52 -12.56 5.12
N LEU A 255 6.83 -13.36 5.92
CA LEU A 255 5.55 -13.02 6.54
C LEU A 255 5.75 -12.73 8.02
N TRP A 256 5.37 -11.52 8.46
CA TRP A 256 5.53 -11.08 9.84
C TRP A 256 4.22 -10.57 10.44
N THR A 257 3.86 -11.10 11.60
CA THR A 257 2.76 -10.55 12.40
C THR A 257 3.24 -9.39 13.27
N VAL A 258 2.50 -8.31 13.29
CA VAL A 258 2.71 -7.17 14.20
C VAL A 258 1.71 -7.29 15.35
N PRO A 259 2.18 -7.47 16.59
CA PRO A 259 1.29 -7.73 17.72
C PRO A 259 0.57 -6.46 18.20
N ARG A 260 -0.61 -6.66 18.81
CA ARG A 260 -1.41 -5.65 19.52
C ARG A 260 -1.94 -4.51 18.64
N ILE A 261 -2.00 -4.69 17.34
CA ILE A 261 -2.56 -3.71 16.40
C ILE A 261 -3.61 -4.33 15.49
N GLY A 262 -4.55 -3.51 15.02
CA GLY A 262 -5.52 -3.83 13.99
C GLY A 262 -5.16 -3.18 12.65
N HIS A 263 -6.04 -3.33 11.67
CA HIS A 263 -5.83 -2.90 10.29
C HIS A 263 -5.36 -1.43 10.16
N ILE A 264 -6.14 -0.51 10.71
CA ILE A 264 -5.87 0.94 10.60
C ILE A 264 -4.71 1.36 11.50
N SER A 265 -4.63 0.83 12.71
CA SER A 265 -3.56 1.19 13.64
C SER A 265 -2.18 0.72 13.16
N MET A 266 -2.10 -0.27 12.25
CA MET A 266 -0.85 -0.69 11.63
C MET A 266 -0.13 0.48 10.96
N ILE A 267 -0.82 1.23 10.11
CA ILE A 267 -0.17 2.32 9.40
C ILE A 267 0.12 3.51 10.33
N GLY A 268 -0.78 3.84 11.25
CA GLY A 268 -0.59 4.91 12.22
C GLY A 268 0.59 4.67 13.18
N SER A 269 0.87 3.39 13.50
CA SER A 269 1.97 2.98 14.38
C SER A 269 3.37 3.24 13.80
N VAL A 270 3.48 3.52 12.50
CA VAL A 270 4.73 3.89 11.82
C VAL A 270 5.18 5.32 12.18
N SER A 271 4.23 6.19 12.55
CA SER A 271 4.54 7.59 12.86
C SER A 271 5.58 7.74 13.96
N SER A 272 6.37 8.79 13.91
CA SER A 272 7.38 9.11 14.94
C SER A 272 6.78 9.22 16.35
N LEU A 273 5.49 9.53 16.45
CA LEU A 273 4.78 9.63 17.73
C LEU A 273 4.53 8.26 18.38
N PHE A 274 4.19 7.23 17.59
CA PHE A 274 3.78 5.93 18.08
C PHE A 274 4.80 4.81 17.87
N SER A 275 5.79 5.00 16.98
CA SER A 275 6.76 3.95 16.62
C SER A 275 7.60 3.41 17.78
N ARG A 276 7.66 4.13 18.90
CA ARG A 276 8.33 3.65 20.14
C ARG A 276 7.50 2.62 20.91
N TYR A 277 6.19 2.53 20.67
CA TYR A 277 5.28 1.63 21.38
C TYR A 277 4.92 0.38 20.57
N PHE A 278 5.15 0.42 19.25
CA PHE A 278 4.81 -0.65 18.33
C PHE A 278 5.99 -1.05 17.47
N THR A 279 6.02 -2.29 17.03
CA THR A 279 7.16 -2.85 16.29
C THR A 279 7.06 -2.65 14.78
N THR A 280 5.98 -2.06 14.27
CA THR A 280 5.71 -1.91 12.82
C THR A 280 6.85 -1.19 12.10
N LYS A 281 7.23 0.01 12.56
CA LYS A 281 8.35 0.77 11.96
C LYS A 281 9.65 -0.01 12.02
N GLN A 282 9.93 -0.70 13.12
CA GLN A 282 11.13 -1.50 13.30
C GLN A 282 11.19 -2.66 12.29
N LYS A 283 10.06 -3.39 12.10
CA LYS A 283 9.97 -4.47 11.11
C LYS A 283 10.14 -3.93 9.68
N ILE A 284 9.53 -2.80 9.35
CA ILE A 284 9.75 -2.15 8.04
C ILE A 284 11.22 -1.77 7.87
N LYS A 285 11.88 -1.21 8.88
CA LYS A 285 13.32 -0.90 8.82
C LYS A 285 14.14 -2.16 8.58
N GLN A 286 13.84 -3.24 9.28
CA GLN A 286 14.52 -4.53 9.07
C GLN A 286 14.35 -5.02 7.62
N ALA A 287 13.14 -4.91 7.06
CA ALA A 287 12.87 -5.24 5.65
C ALA A 287 13.69 -4.37 4.69
N LEU A 288 13.72 -3.05 4.93
CA LEU A 288 14.49 -2.10 4.13
C LEU A 288 16.00 -2.38 4.19
N GLU A 289 16.53 -2.67 5.37
CA GLU A 289 17.94 -3.02 5.58
C GLU A 289 18.32 -4.31 4.85
N ASP A 290 17.43 -5.31 4.91
CA ASP A 290 17.65 -6.58 4.22
C ASP A 290 17.52 -6.42 2.68
N ALA A 291 16.55 -5.62 2.23
CA ALA A 291 16.33 -5.34 0.80
C ALA A 291 17.52 -4.63 0.11
N LEU A 292 18.30 -3.87 0.87
CA LEU A 292 19.44 -3.10 0.36
C LEU A 292 20.78 -3.81 0.49
N LYS A 293 20.85 -4.91 1.21
CA LYS A 293 22.04 -5.78 1.24
C LYS A 293 22.23 -6.43 -0.13
N HIS A 294 23.45 -6.44 -0.59
CA HIS A 294 23.89 -7.07 -1.85
C HIS A 294 23.82 -8.59 -1.79
#